data_7f0d505c941607f084dd90d0eedcf778
#
_entry.id   7f0d505c941607f084dd90d0eedcf778
#
_cell.length_a   1.000
_cell.length_b   1.000
_cell.length_c   1.000
_cell.angle_alpha   90.00
_cell.angle_beta   90.00
_cell.angle_gamma   90.00
#
_symmetry.space_group_name_H-M   'P 1'
#
loop_
_entity.id
_entity.type
_entity.pdbx_description
1 polymer ?
#
loop_
_entity_poly.entity_id
_entity_poly.type
_entity_poly.pdbx_seq_one_letter_code
_entity_poly.pdbx_strand_id
1 'polypeptide(L)' 'MKAYLLIETRPGTSEDVVKAIRTRFKNVLHADSVYGRHDVIVMLEAPDLETLNEFVYKVIEKDPNIVHTETAITLF' A
#
# COMPACT_ATOMS: atom_id res chain seq x y z
N MET A 1 -1.90 14.02 -6.09
CA MET A 1 -2.95 13.03 -6.41
C MET A 1 -3.12 12.05 -5.26
N LYS A 2 -4.35 11.69 -5.00
CA LYS A 2 -4.66 10.67 -4.00
C LYS A 2 -4.80 9.31 -4.69
N ALA A 3 -4.28 8.28 -4.08
CA ALA A 3 -4.33 6.93 -4.63
C ALA A 3 -4.57 5.91 -3.52
N TYR A 4 -5.06 4.75 -3.95
CA TYR A 4 -5.22 3.59 -3.08
C TYR A 4 -4.31 2.48 -3.58
N LEU A 5 -3.62 1.82 -2.66
CA LEU A 5 -2.85 0.62 -2.96
C LEU A 5 -3.56 -0.55 -2.30
N LEU A 6 -3.98 -1.51 -3.12
CA LEU A 6 -4.70 -2.69 -2.68
C LEU A 6 -3.71 -3.85 -2.66
N ILE A 7 -3.49 -4.44 -1.50
CA ILE A 7 -2.39 -5.38 -1.28
C ILE A 7 -2.91 -6.75 -0.89
N GLU A 8 -2.40 -7.78 -1.54
CA GLU A 8 -2.52 -9.15 -1.09
C GLU A 8 -1.26 -9.54 -0.34
N THR A 9 -1.42 -10.13 0.84
CA THR A 9 -0.30 -10.56 1.66
C THR A 9 -0.29 -12.07 1.83
N ARG A 10 0.84 -12.60 2.27
CA ARG A 10 0.91 -13.99 2.72
C ARG A 10 -0.03 -14.20 3.90
N PRO A 11 -0.63 -15.38 4.05
CA PRO A 11 -1.54 -15.65 5.16
C PRO A 11 -0.93 -15.31 6.51
N GLY A 12 -1.69 -14.58 7.34
CA GLY A 12 -1.27 -14.24 8.69
C GLY A 12 -0.31 -13.06 8.82
N THR A 13 0.02 -12.36 7.72
CA THR A 13 1.03 -11.29 7.75
C THR A 13 0.47 -9.89 7.52
N SER A 14 -0.82 -9.72 7.31
CA SER A 14 -1.40 -8.42 6.96
C SER A 14 -1.13 -7.35 8.03
N GLU A 15 -1.21 -7.70 9.30
CA GLU A 15 -0.95 -6.76 10.38
C GLU A 15 0.50 -6.27 10.37
N ASP A 16 1.46 -7.17 10.14
CA ASP A 16 2.87 -6.81 10.05
C ASP A 16 3.14 -5.88 8.86
N VAL A 17 2.48 -6.15 7.73
CA VAL A 17 2.59 -5.29 6.54
C VAL A 17 2.05 -3.90 6.84
N VAL A 18 0.89 -3.80 7.49
CA VAL A 18 0.30 -2.50 7.87
C VAL A 18 1.25 -1.72 8.78
N LYS A 19 1.79 -2.36 9.80
CA LYS A 19 2.72 -1.70 10.73
C LYS A 19 3.97 -1.20 10.01
N ALA A 20 4.54 -2.00 9.11
CA ALA A 20 5.71 -1.62 8.34
C ALA A 20 5.43 -0.41 7.45
N ILE A 21 4.29 -0.39 6.76
CA ILE A 21 3.92 0.71 5.87
C ILE A 21 3.70 1.99 6.66
N ARG A 22 2.97 1.93 7.77
CA ARG A 22 2.72 3.10 8.62
C ARG A 22 4.00 3.71 9.16
N THR A 23 5.00 2.88 9.46
CA THR A 23 6.25 3.33 10.05
C THR A 23 7.21 3.92 9.02
N ARG A 24 7.22 3.37 7.81
CA ARG A 24 8.24 3.68 6.80
C ARG A 24 7.89 4.86 5.90
N PHE A 25 6.62 5.20 5.73
CA PHE A 25 6.20 6.16 4.71
C PHE A 25 5.37 7.29 5.30
N LYS A 26 5.83 8.52 5.09
CA LYS A 26 5.16 9.73 5.60
C LYS A 26 3.96 10.14 4.75
N ASN A 27 3.95 9.78 3.48
CA ASN A 27 2.88 10.17 2.55
C ASN A 27 1.67 9.24 2.61
N VAL A 28 1.69 8.26 3.48
CA VAL A 28 0.56 7.38 3.73
C VAL A 28 -0.42 8.07 4.66
N LEU A 29 -1.65 8.23 4.22
CA LEU A 29 -2.73 8.81 5.03
C LEU A 29 -3.39 7.76 5.91
N HIS A 30 -3.63 6.58 5.35
CA HIS A 30 -4.19 5.44 6.06
C HIS A 30 -3.59 4.15 5.53
N ALA A 31 -3.41 3.18 6.41
CA ALA A 31 -3.05 1.83 6.05
C ALA A 31 -3.78 0.90 6.99
N ASP A 32 -4.65 0.06 6.46
CA ASP A 32 -5.55 -0.77 7.24
C ASP A 32 -5.51 -2.21 6.76
N SER A 33 -5.52 -3.13 7.73
CA SER A 33 -5.79 -4.53 7.46
C SER A 33 -7.29 -4.69 7.29
N VAL A 34 -7.73 -5.39 6.25
CA VAL A 34 -9.14 -5.53 5.93
C VAL A 34 -9.51 -6.98 5.70
N TYR A 35 -10.79 -7.27 5.82
CA TYR A 35 -11.33 -8.59 5.51
C TYR A 35 -12.07 -8.52 4.18
N GLY A 36 -11.61 -9.28 3.20
CA GLY A 36 -12.23 -9.28 1.89
C GLY A 36 -11.27 -9.79 0.82
N ARG A 37 -11.47 -9.29 -0.39
CA ARG A 37 -10.68 -9.73 -1.55
C ARG A 37 -9.20 -9.36 -1.43
N HIS A 38 -8.91 -8.24 -0.79
CA HIS A 38 -7.55 -7.81 -0.49
C HIS A 38 -7.32 -7.86 1.01
N ASP A 39 -6.07 -7.89 1.42
CA ASP A 39 -5.71 -8.01 2.84
C ASP A 39 -5.38 -6.68 3.48
N VAL A 40 -4.85 -5.75 2.70
CA VAL A 40 -4.45 -4.42 3.17
C VAL A 40 -4.86 -3.38 2.14
N ILE A 41 -5.39 -2.26 2.63
CA ILE A 41 -5.69 -1.10 1.80
C ILE A 41 -4.90 0.09 2.33
N VAL A 42 -4.15 0.74 1.45
CA VAL A 42 -3.36 1.93 1.77
C VAL A 42 -3.92 3.12 1.00
N MET A 43 -4.15 4.23 1.70
CA MET A 43 -4.48 5.50 1.08
C MET A 43 -3.27 6.42 1.18
N LEU A 44 -2.84 6.99 0.07
CA LEU A 44 -1.66 7.84 0.04
C LEU A 44 -1.83 9.04 -0.87
N GLU A 45 -1.01 10.05 -0.63
CA GLU A 45 -0.88 11.22 -1.49
C GLU A 45 0.47 11.19 -2.19
N ALA A 46 0.48 11.54 -3.47
CA ALA A 46 1.71 11.71 -4.23
C ALA A 46 1.55 12.92 -5.15
N PRO A 47 2.60 13.71 -5.38
CA PRO A 47 2.51 14.89 -6.24
C PRO A 47 2.33 14.53 -7.72
N ASP A 48 2.81 13.37 -8.13
CA ASP A 48 2.75 12.93 -9.52
C ASP A 48 2.80 11.41 -9.62
N LEU A 49 2.61 10.91 -10.84
CA LEU A 49 2.60 9.48 -11.12
C LEU A 49 3.96 8.83 -10.90
N GLU A 50 5.03 9.54 -11.20
CA GLU A 50 6.38 9.01 -11.00
C GLU A 50 6.65 8.72 -9.53
N THR A 51 6.30 9.65 -8.67
CA THR A 51 6.44 9.48 -7.21
C THR A 51 5.57 8.34 -6.70
N LEU A 52 4.35 8.22 -7.23
CA LEU A 52 3.46 7.12 -6.87
C LEU A 52 4.07 5.77 -7.24
N ASN A 53 4.58 5.63 -8.47
CA ASN A 53 5.20 4.39 -8.92
C ASN A 53 6.43 4.03 -8.10
N GLU A 54 7.22 5.02 -7.75
CA GLU A 54 8.39 4.82 -6.89
C GLU A 54 8.00 4.32 -5.50
N PHE A 55 6.93 4.88 -4.94
CA PHE A 55 6.38 4.42 -3.67
C PHE A 55 5.97 2.95 -3.73
N VAL A 56 5.19 2.59 -4.76
CA VAL A 56 4.72 1.21 -4.94
C VAL A 56 5.91 0.26 -5.06
N TYR A 57 6.91 0.63 -5.84
CA TYR A 57 8.12 -0.17 -6.01
C TYR A 57 8.83 -0.40 -4.68
N LYS A 58 9.00 0.65 -3.88
CA LYS A 58 9.66 0.56 -2.57
C LYS A 58 8.90 -0.31 -1.59
N VAL A 59 7.56 -0.25 -1.63
CA VAL A 59 6.71 -1.10 -0.78
C VAL A 59 6.92 -2.57 -1.13
N ILE A 60 6.82 -2.89 -2.40
CA ILE A 60 6.94 -4.28 -2.87
C ILE A 60 8.34 -4.84 -2.61
N GLU A 61 9.36 -4.06 -2.95
CA GLU A 61 10.75 -4.52 -2.83
C GLU A 61 11.15 -4.83 -1.39
N LYS A 62 10.66 -4.04 -0.44
CA LYS A 62 11.10 -4.13 0.95
C LYS A 62 10.29 -5.10 1.80
N ASP A 63 9.18 -5.61 1.31
CA ASP A 63 8.33 -6.49 2.12
C ASP A 63 8.03 -7.81 1.41
N PRO A 64 8.72 -8.89 1.82
CA PRO A 64 8.53 -10.20 1.21
C PRO A 64 7.16 -10.83 1.49
N ASN A 65 6.39 -10.27 2.41
CA ASN A 65 5.05 -10.75 2.70
C ASN A 65 3.99 -10.23 1.73
N ILE A 66 4.36 -9.28 0.87
CA ILE A 66 3.45 -8.77 -0.15
C ILE A 66 3.53 -9.69 -1.38
N VAL A 67 2.37 -10.23 -1.76
CA VAL A 67 2.26 -11.16 -2.88
C VAL A 67 1.85 -10.45 -4.16
N HIS A 68 0.93 -9.49 -4.05
CA HIS A 68 0.39 -8.78 -5.20
C HIS A 68 -0.13 -7.42 -4.77
N THR A 69 -0.03 -6.44 -5.67
CA THR A 69 -0.58 -5.10 -5.45
C THR A 69 -1.34 -4.61 -6.66
N GLU A 70 -2.37 -3.81 -6.41
CA GLU A 70 -3.09 -3.07 -7.43
C GLU A 70 -3.16 -1.61 -6.99
N THR A 71 -3.01 -0.70 -7.94
CA THR A 71 -3.08 0.72 -7.66
C THR A 71 -4.33 1.32 -8.29
N ALA A 72 -5.08 2.08 -7.49
CA ALA A 72 -6.24 2.82 -7.98
C ALA A 72 -6.02 4.32 -7.72
N ILE A 73 -6.00 5.11 -8.76
CA ILE A 73 -5.79 6.55 -8.68
C ILE A 73 -7.14 7.24 -8.70
N THR A 74 -7.36 8.17 -7.77
CA THR A 74 -8.63 8.89 -7.72
C THR A 74 -8.75 9.84 -8.90
N LEU A 75 -9.95 9.87 -9.50
CA LEU A 75 -10.26 10.78 -10.61
C LEU A 75 -11.01 12.00 -10.14
N PHE A 76 -11.75 11.83 -9.04
CA PHE A 76 -12.68 12.88 -8.58
C PHE A 76 -12.72 12.95 -7.05
#